data_a0ca8436d13c4857f0f80b04f793743a
#
_entry.id   a0ca8436d13c4857f0f80b04f793743a
#
_cell.length_a   1.000
_cell.length_b   1.000
_cell.length_c   1.000
_cell.angle_alpha   90.00
_cell.angle_beta   90.00
_cell.angle_gamma   90.00
#
_symmetry.space_group_name_H-M   'P 1'
#
loop_
_entity.id
_entity.type
_entity.pdbx_description
1 polymer ?
#
loop_
_entity_poly.entity_id
_entity_poly.type
_entity_poly.pdbx_seq_one_letter_code
_entity_poly.pdbx_strand_id
1 'polypeptide(L)'
;MTTRIEHQPAQRRFEATLDGHHGRIEYRIDGGVMTIEDTEVERAIEGRDVAGELVRAALGHARREGLKVEPVCEYTRSYMERHPETLDLRA
;
A
#
# COMPACT_ATOMS: atom_id res chain seq x y z
N MET A 1 -5.20 8.47 18.22
CA MET A 1 -6.14 8.37 17.09
C MET A 1 -5.67 7.29 16.15
N THR A 2 -6.58 6.51 15.67
CA THR A 2 -6.27 5.36 14.84
C THR A 2 -6.42 5.70 13.37
N THR A 3 -5.43 5.34 12.55
CA THR A 3 -5.55 5.46 11.10
C THR A 3 -6.59 4.46 10.61
N ARG A 4 -7.47 4.92 9.78
CA ARG A 4 -8.52 4.09 9.19
C ARG A 4 -8.15 3.77 7.76
N ILE A 5 -8.06 2.48 7.44
CA ILE A 5 -7.71 2.03 6.09
C ILE A 5 -8.92 1.38 5.46
N GLU A 6 -9.23 1.81 4.25
CA GLU A 6 -10.35 1.27 3.49
C GLU A 6 -9.87 0.80 2.12
N HIS A 7 -10.21 -0.44 1.77
CA HIS A 7 -9.90 -0.95 0.44
C HIS A 7 -11.04 -0.56 -0.50
N GLN A 8 -10.69 0.06 -1.62
CA GLN A 8 -11.64 0.52 -2.64
C GLN A 8 -11.31 -0.17 -3.97
N PRO A 9 -11.69 -1.44 -4.13
CA PRO A 9 -11.26 -2.21 -5.30
C PRO A 9 -11.77 -1.65 -6.62
N ALA A 10 -12.93 -1.00 -6.64
CA ALA A 10 -13.44 -0.40 -7.87
C ALA A 10 -12.56 0.73 -8.37
N GLN A 11 -11.88 1.44 -7.46
CA GLN A 11 -10.93 2.48 -7.80
C GLN A 11 -9.49 1.97 -7.82
N ARG A 12 -9.28 0.70 -7.49
CA ARG A 12 -7.96 0.07 -7.44
C ARG A 12 -7.03 0.81 -6.51
N ARG A 13 -7.48 1.05 -5.27
CA ARG A 13 -6.67 1.75 -4.28
C ARG A 13 -7.07 1.36 -2.86
N PHE A 14 -6.15 1.62 -1.94
CA PHE A 14 -6.45 1.66 -0.51
C PHE A 14 -6.38 3.12 -0.09
N GLU A 15 -7.32 3.54 0.75
CA GLU A 15 -7.36 4.89 1.24
C GLU A 15 -7.24 4.91 2.75
N ALA A 16 -6.47 5.86 3.26
CA ALA A 16 -6.28 6.06 4.69
C ALA A 16 -6.93 7.38 5.09
N THR A 17 -7.50 7.41 6.29
CA THR A 17 -8.02 8.64 6.88
C THR A 17 -7.47 8.74 8.30
N LEU A 18 -6.92 9.90 8.63
CA LEU A 18 -6.40 10.20 9.95
C LEU A 18 -6.60 11.68 10.22
N ASP A 19 -7.30 12.01 11.33
CA ASP A 19 -7.56 13.40 11.71
C ASP A 19 -8.19 14.22 10.60
N GLY A 20 -9.07 13.62 9.81
CA GLY A 20 -9.75 14.32 8.71
C GLY A 20 -8.91 14.51 7.46
N HIS A 21 -7.69 13.98 7.45
CA HIS A 21 -6.78 14.04 6.29
C HIS A 21 -6.64 12.66 5.67
N HIS A 22 -6.17 12.63 4.41
CA HIS A 22 -6.18 11.42 3.63
C HIS A 22 -4.82 11.05 3.07
N GLY A 23 -4.65 9.73 2.86
CA GLY A 23 -3.57 9.17 2.08
C GLY A 23 -4.13 8.07 1.20
N ARG A 24 -3.39 7.68 0.17
CA ARG A 24 -3.82 6.58 -0.69
C ARG A 24 -2.64 5.87 -1.31
N ILE A 25 -2.88 4.61 -1.66
CA ILE A 25 -1.97 3.82 -2.45
C ILE A 25 -2.75 3.25 -3.62
N GLU A 26 -2.23 3.40 -4.83
CA GLU A 26 -2.90 2.99 -6.06
C GLU A 26 -2.17 1.80 -6.67
N TYR A 27 -2.94 0.89 -7.25
CA TYR A 27 -2.40 -0.33 -7.82
C TYR A 27 -3.22 -0.77 -9.02
N ARG A 28 -2.69 -1.75 -9.75
CA ARG A 28 -3.46 -2.49 -10.76
C ARG A 28 -3.10 -3.96 -10.62
N ILE A 29 -3.99 -4.81 -11.09
CA ILE A 29 -3.78 -6.25 -11.01
C ILE A 29 -3.87 -6.82 -12.42
N ASP A 30 -2.87 -7.63 -12.79
CA ASP A 30 -2.82 -8.24 -14.10
C ASP A 30 -1.99 -9.52 -13.99
N GLY A 31 -2.55 -10.63 -14.48
CA GLY A 31 -1.82 -11.90 -14.50
C GLY A 31 -1.32 -12.37 -13.15
N GLY A 32 -2.07 -12.15 -12.10
CA GLY A 32 -1.69 -12.58 -10.75
C GLY A 32 -0.67 -11.67 -10.09
N VAL A 33 -0.41 -10.49 -10.66
CA VAL A 33 0.55 -9.53 -10.11
C VAL A 33 -0.17 -8.24 -9.75
N MET A 34 0.04 -7.78 -8.53
CA MET A 34 -0.40 -6.45 -8.09
C MET A 34 0.76 -5.49 -8.32
N THR A 35 0.59 -4.57 -9.26
CA THR A 35 1.57 -3.51 -9.50
C THR A 35 1.18 -2.30 -8.66
N ILE A 36 2.00 -1.97 -7.68
CA ILE A 36 1.76 -0.80 -6.82
C ILE A 36 2.44 0.38 -7.47
N GLU A 37 1.64 1.37 -7.90
CA GLU A 37 2.10 2.42 -8.78
C GLU A 37 2.42 3.72 -8.07
N ASP A 38 1.65 4.07 -7.04
CA ASP A 38 1.81 5.38 -6.42
C ASP A 38 1.29 5.37 -4.98
N THR A 39 1.95 6.15 -4.15
CA THR A 39 1.56 6.36 -2.76
C THR A 39 1.60 7.85 -2.47
N GLU A 40 0.48 8.41 -2.01
CA GLU A 40 0.42 9.82 -1.63
C GLU A 40 -0.20 9.95 -0.25
N VAL A 41 0.33 10.89 0.54
CA VAL A 41 -0.19 11.18 1.88
C VAL A 41 -0.22 12.70 2.04
N GLU A 42 -1.35 13.24 2.51
CA GLU A 42 -1.45 14.67 2.77
C GLU A 42 -0.38 15.10 3.75
N ARG A 43 0.18 16.29 3.52
CA ARG A 43 1.29 16.81 4.32
C ARG A 43 0.94 16.87 5.81
N ALA A 44 -0.32 17.19 6.14
CA ALA A 44 -0.76 17.34 7.51
C ALA A 44 -0.56 16.07 8.36
N ILE A 45 -0.51 14.91 7.71
CA ILE A 45 -0.35 13.63 8.42
C ILE A 45 0.93 12.89 8.04
N GLU A 46 1.86 13.57 7.37
CA GLU A 46 3.17 12.99 7.12
C GLU A 46 3.88 12.75 8.46
N GLY A 47 4.71 11.72 8.49
CA GLY A 47 5.42 11.36 9.71
C GLY A 47 4.61 10.56 10.71
N ARG A 48 3.37 10.23 10.38
CA ARG A 48 2.47 9.46 11.24
C ARG A 48 2.38 7.99 10.79
N ASP A 49 3.29 7.55 9.93
CA ASP A 49 3.36 6.19 9.38
C ASP A 49 2.13 5.79 8.55
N VAL A 50 1.43 6.76 7.98
CA VAL A 50 0.24 6.47 7.18
C VAL A 50 0.62 5.70 5.91
N ALA A 51 1.70 6.10 5.25
CA ALA A 51 2.16 5.40 4.05
C ALA A 51 2.55 3.95 4.37
N GLY A 52 3.21 3.73 5.50
CA GLY A 52 3.56 2.38 5.94
C GLY A 52 2.32 1.51 6.18
N GLU A 53 1.30 2.09 6.79
CA GLU A 53 0.05 1.36 7.03
C GLU A 53 -0.64 1.02 5.72
N LEU A 54 -0.61 1.93 4.74
CA LEU A 54 -1.18 1.67 3.42
C LEU A 54 -0.45 0.52 2.72
N VAL A 55 0.87 0.54 2.77
CA VAL A 55 1.66 -0.54 2.15
C VAL A 55 1.36 -1.88 2.83
N ARG A 56 1.31 -1.90 4.17
CA ARG A 56 0.98 -3.12 4.89
C ARG A 56 -0.38 -3.67 4.49
N ALA A 57 -1.37 -2.78 4.32
CA ALA A 57 -2.70 -3.21 3.90
C ALA A 57 -2.68 -3.80 2.49
N ALA A 58 -1.97 -3.16 1.57
CA ALA A 58 -1.88 -3.65 0.20
C ALA A 58 -1.14 -4.99 0.13
N LEU A 59 -0.02 -5.12 0.83
CA LEU A 59 0.75 -6.37 0.85
C LEU A 59 -0.03 -7.50 1.51
N GLY A 60 -0.77 -7.19 2.59
CA GLY A 60 -1.62 -8.17 3.24
C GLY A 60 -2.72 -8.67 2.32
N HIS A 61 -3.31 -7.77 1.54
CA HIS A 61 -4.31 -8.15 0.55
C HIS A 61 -3.71 -9.05 -0.52
N ALA A 62 -2.53 -8.69 -1.04
CA ALA A 62 -1.86 -9.50 -2.04
C ALA A 62 -1.59 -10.91 -1.51
N ARG A 63 -1.14 -11.02 -0.27
CA ARG A 63 -0.85 -12.31 0.35
C ARG A 63 -2.11 -13.17 0.46
N ARG A 64 -3.21 -12.56 0.91
CA ARG A 64 -4.48 -13.29 1.06
C ARG A 64 -5.04 -13.76 -0.28
N GLU A 65 -4.81 -12.98 -1.34
CA GLU A 65 -5.34 -13.28 -2.67
C GLU A 65 -4.38 -14.08 -3.54
N GLY A 66 -3.22 -14.47 -2.99
CA GLY A 66 -2.25 -15.24 -3.75
C GLY A 66 -1.57 -14.45 -4.87
N LEU A 67 -1.50 -13.12 -4.73
CA LEU A 67 -0.87 -12.27 -5.74
C LEU A 67 0.59 -12.03 -5.43
N LYS A 68 1.38 -11.86 -6.49
CA LYS A 68 2.74 -11.32 -6.35
C LYS A 68 2.66 -9.81 -6.45
N VAL A 69 3.71 -9.12 -6.05
CA VAL A 69 3.74 -7.66 -6.01
C VAL A 69 4.90 -7.13 -6.81
N GLU A 70 4.60 -6.21 -7.72
CA GLU A 70 5.62 -5.43 -8.43
C GLU A 70 5.61 -4.01 -7.86
N PRO A 71 6.62 -3.62 -7.06
CA PRO A 71 6.64 -2.29 -6.43
C PRO A 71 7.27 -1.27 -7.37
N VAL A 72 6.48 -0.69 -8.25
CA VAL A 72 6.92 0.42 -9.10
C VAL A 72 7.11 1.66 -8.25
N CYS A 73 6.22 1.87 -7.28
CA CYS A 73 6.33 2.96 -6.32
C CYS A 73 7.59 2.78 -5.47
N GLU A 74 8.43 3.81 -5.44
CA GLU A 74 9.70 3.75 -4.72
C GLU A 74 9.50 3.53 -3.21
N TYR A 75 8.47 4.14 -2.63
CA TYR A 75 8.20 3.95 -1.22
C TYR A 75 7.92 2.48 -0.91
N THR A 76 7.10 1.84 -1.73
CA THR A 76 6.77 0.42 -1.54
C THR A 76 8.01 -0.45 -1.68
N ARG A 77 8.85 -0.15 -2.68
CA ARG A 77 10.08 -0.90 -2.89
C ARG A 77 11.00 -0.80 -1.68
N SER A 78 11.21 0.42 -1.17
CA SER A 78 12.01 0.62 0.04
C SER A 78 11.43 -0.11 1.24
N TYR A 79 10.11 -0.04 1.37
CA TYR A 79 9.44 -0.72 2.48
C TYR A 79 9.72 -2.22 2.44
N MET A 80 9.57 -2.84 1.27
CA MET A 80 9.80 -4.28 1.14
C MET A 80 11.26 -4.64 1.41
N GLU A 81 12.19 -3.79 1.01
CA GLU A 81 13.61 -4.03 1.28
C GLU A 81 13.93 -3.97 2.77
N ARG A 82 13.25 -3.10 3.50
CA ARG A 82 13.43 -2.98 4.95
C ARG A 82 12.66 -4.05 5.74
N HIS A 83 11.77 -4.77 5.07
CA HIS A 83 10.93 -5.79 5.70
C HIS A 83 11.09 -7.11 4.93
N PRO A 84 12.20 -7.84 5.19
CA PRO A 84 12.52 -9.05 4.41
C PRO A 84 11.41 -10.10 4.39
N GLU A 85 10.54 -10.10 5.42
CA GLU A 85 9.41 -11.03 5.46
C GLU A 85 8.42 -10.79 4.33
N THR A 86 8.50 -9.64 3.62
CA THR A 86 7.62 -9.34 2.50
C THR A 86 8.22 -9.72 1.15
N LEU A 87 9.50 -10.10 1.12
CA LEU A 87 10.19 -10.32 -0.17
C LEU A 87 9.68 -11.54 -0.92
N ASP A 88 9.06 -12.49 -0.24
CA ASP A 88 8.43 -13.63 -0.90
C ASP A 88 7.27 -13.21 -1.80
N LEU A 89 6.75 -12.00 -1.61
CA LEU A 89 5.67 -11.47 -2.47
C LEU A 89 6.19 -10.88 -3.77
N ARG A 90 7.50 -10.58 -3.88
CA ARG A 90 8.04 -9.91 -5.07
C ARG A 90 7.80 -10.74 -6.33
N ALA A 91 7.30 -10.06 -7.34
CA ALA A 91 7.12 -10.68 -8.65
C ALA A 91 8.45 -10.89 -9.34
#